data_d1c8f0190bb4fdcf64d578fdeb5cc9d7
#
_entry.id   d1c8f0190bb4fdcf64d578fdeb5cc9d7
#
_cell.length_a   1.000
_cell.length_b   1.000
_cell.length_c   1.000
_cell.angle_alpha   90.00
_cell.angle_beta   90.00
_cell.angle_gamma   90.00
#
_symmetry.space_group_name_H-M   'P 1'
#
loop_
_entity.id
_entity.type
_entity.pdbx_description
1 polymer ?
#
loop_
_entity_poly.entity_id
_entity_poly.type
_entity_poly.pdbx_seq_one_letter_code
_entity_poly.pdbx_strand_id
1 'polypeptide(L)'
;MAGLNFVGNAVYQRAVPGKDNVAQFEFIPWILGKCASVQEARVILERINLTDTPFSKELPPAQLHWLIADREEAIVVEAVKEGLRVYEDPVGVLTNNPPFDEQVFNLNNFMHLSSKDPENRFSPRLSLEVYSRGMGALGLPGDLSSQSRFVRASFVKLNSVSGEGEQESVNQFFHILGSVEQQRGCCDVGNGAHEITIYTSCCNADRGIYYYTTYENHQITGVDMHGEDLDGRRLVSYPLAAEEQIRMQNRMHLEP
;
A
#
# COMPACT_ATOMS: atom_id res chain seq x y z
N MET A 1 -9.65 -1.39 0.73
CA MET A 1 -9.11 -2.62 0.09
C MET A 1 -8.19 -2.23 -1.07
N ALA A 2 -7.09 -2.93 -1.24
CA ALA A 2 -6.14 -2.72 -2.34
C ALA A 2 -5.69 -4.07 -2.92
N GLY A 3 -5.48 -4.13 -4.23
CA GLY A 3 -4.89 -5.28 -4.92
C GLY A 3 -3.51 -4.91 -5.47
N LEU A 4 -2.52 -5.76 -5.23
CA LEU A 4 -1.13 -5.54 -5.61
C LEU A 4 -0.60 -6.72 -6.43
N ASN A 5 0.43 -6.48 -7.24
CA ASN A 5 1.06 -7.53 -8.03
C ASN A 5 1.71 -8.61 -7.16
N PHE A 6 1.39 -9.87 -7.48
CA PHE A 6 1.88 -11.07 -6.80
C PHE A 6 2.38 -12.09 -7.85
N VAL A 7 3.29 -11.63 -8.68
CA VAL A 7 3.74 -12.31 -9.89
C VAL A 7 4.39 -13.66 -9.57
N GLY A 8 3.90 -14.72 -10.22
CA GLY A 8 4.41 -16.07 -10.04
C GLY A 8 3.85 -16.83 -8.84
N ASN A 9 3.18 -16.15 -7.90
CA ASN A 9 2.58 -16.78 -6.72
C ASN A 9 1.04 -16.89 -6.82
N ALA A 10 0.36 -15.98 -7.53
CA ALA A 10 -1.09 -16.06 -7.69
C ALA A 10 -1.49 -17.28 -8.54
N VAL A 11 -2.23 -18.20 -7.93
CA VAL A 11 -2.74 -19.41 -8.57
C VAL A 11 -4.26 -19.40 -8.50
N TYR A 12 -4.89 -19.02 -9.59
CA TYR A 12 -6.33 -18.99 -9.70
C TYR A 12 -6.88 -20.34 -10.18
N GLN A 13 -8.04 -20.69 -9.67
CA GLN A 13 -8.69 -21.95 -10.00
C GLN A 13 -9.79 -21.74 -11.04
N ARG A 14 -10.15 -22.79 -11.73
CA ARG A 14 -11.38 -22.81 -12.53
C ARG A 14 -12.60 -22.72 -11.62
N ALA A 15 -13.74 -22.31 -12.20
CA ALA A 15 -14.99 -22.25 -11.46
C ALA A 15 -15.30 -23.57 -10.74
N VAL A 16 -15.62 -23.49 -9.45
CA VAL A 16 -15.93 -24.61 -8.57
C VAL A 16 -17.42 -24.58 -8.25
N PRO A 17 -18.19 -25.66 -8.51
CA PRO A 17 -19.61 -25.73 -8.13
C PRO A 17 -19.81 -25.54 -6.62
N GLY A 18 -20.80 -24.74 -6.26
CA GLY A 18 -21.13 -24.46 -4.85
C GLY A 18 -20.22 -23.44 -4.14
N LYS A 19 -19.26 -22.85 -4.85
CA LYS A 19 -18.46 -21.71 -4.38
C LYS A 19 -18.90 -20.41 -5.04
N ASP A 20 -18.64 -19.30 -4.36
CA ASP A 20 -18.76 -17.97 -4.94
C ASP A 20 -17.55 -17.74 -5.87
N ASN A 21 -17.73 -18.01 -7.16
CA ASN A 21 -16.68 -17.89 -8.16
C ASN A 21 -16.54 -16.42 -8.58
N VAL A 22 -15.44 -15.79 -8.22
CA VAL A 22 -15.18 -14.37 -8.45
C VAL A 22 -13.92 -14.24 -9.29
N ALA A 23 -13.98 -13.46 -10.37
CA ALA A 23 -12.77 -13.12 -11.12
C ALA A 23 -11.88 -12.17 -10.32
N GLN A 24 -10.57 -12.28 -10.49
CA GLN A 24 -9.61 -11.47 -9.71
C GLN A 24 -9.82 -9.95 -9.90
N PHE A 25 -10.29 -9.50 -11.06
CA PHE A 25 -10.59 -8.09 -11.31
C PHE A 25 -11.93 -7.62 -10.70
N GLU A 26 -12.82 -8.54 -10.32
CA GLU A 26 -14.10 -8.25 -9.65
C GLU A 26 -13.98 -8.29 -8.12
N PHE A 27 -12.86 -8.79 -7.59
CA PHE A 27 -12.76 -9.12 -6.17
C PHE A 27 -12.90 -7.88 -5.26
N ILE A 28 -12.27 -6.75 -5.61
CA ILE A 28 -12.40 -5.50 -4.83
C ILE A 28 -13.86 -5.02 -4.78
N PRO A 29 -14.54 -4.75 -5.92
CA PRO A 29 -15.92 -4.28 -5.87
C PRO A 29 -16.86 -5.32 -5.27
N TRP A 30 -16.58 -6.61 -5.42
CA TRP A 30 -17.41 -7.67 -4.86
C TRP A 30 -17.35 -7.71 -3.32
N ILE A 31 -16.14 -7.58 -2.73
CA ILE A 31 -15.97 -7.47 -1.26
C ILE A 31 -16.59 -6.17 -0.75
N LEU A 32 -16.24 -5.03 -1.34
CA LEU A 32 -16.72 -3.72 -0.88
C LEU A 32 -18.24 -3.56 -1.01
N GLY A 33 -18.87 -4.23 -1.98
CA GLY A 33 -20.31 -4.22 -2.16
C GLY A 33 -21.08 -5.14 -1.20
N LYS A 34 -20.39 -6.00 -0.44
CA LYS A 34 -21.02 -7.00 0.43
C LYS A 34 -20.62 -6.92 1.90
N CYS A 35 -19.50 -6.27 2.20
CA CYS A 35 -18.91 -6.26 3.53
C CYS A 35 -18.71 -4.82 4.02
N ALA A 36 -19.14 -4.55 5.25
CA ALA A 36 -18.91 -3.30 5.95
C ALA A 36 -17.69 -3.39 6.90
N SER A 37 -17.17 -4.58 7.15
CA SER A 37 -16.04 -4.83 8.05
C SER A 37 -15.15 -5.97 7.56
N VAL A 38 -13.94 -6.04 8.09
CA VAL A 38 -13.03 -7.17 7.87
C VAL A 38 -13.62 -8.46 8.42
N GLN A 39 -14.33 -8.41 9.54
CA GLN A 39 -14.99 -9.58 10.10
C GLN A 39 -16.03 -10.19 9.14
N GLU A 40 -16.84 -9.35 8.49
CA GLU A 40 -17.78 -9.83 7.46
C GLU A 40 -17.04 -10.39 6.23
N ALA A 41 -15.94 -9.76 5.84
CA ALA A 41 -15.11 -10.26 4.75
C ALA A 41 -14.55 -11.66 5.05
N ARG A 42 -14.10 -11.95 6.28
CA ARG A 42 -13.63 -13.29 6.69
C ARG A 42 -14.67 -14.37 6.44
N VAL A 43 -15.92 -14.13 6.86
CA VAL A 43 -17.02 -15.09 6.69
C VAL A 43 -17.27 -15.39 5.21
N ILE A 44 -17.21 -14.36 4.37
CA ILE A 44 -17.42 -14.51 2.94
C ILE A 44 -16.25 -15.23 2.27
N LEU A 45 -15.01 -14.93 2.70
CA LEU A 45 -13.78 -15.53 2.15
C LEU A 45 -13.73 -17.07 2.28
N GLU A 46 -14.42 -17.66 3.25
CA GLU A 46 -14.52 -19.13 3.39
C GLU A 46 -15.22 -19.80 2.19
N ARG A 47 -16.09 -19.07 1.48
CA ARG A 47 -16.86 -19.58 0.35
C ARG A 47 -16.34 -19.15 -1.01
N ILE A 48 -15.42 -18.19 -1.05
CA ILE A 48 -14.87 -17.66 -2.31
C ILE A 48 -13.98 -18.69 -3.01
N ASN A 49 -14.04 -18.63 -4.33
CA ASN A 49 -13.07 -19.20 -5.23
C ASN A 49 -12.66 -18.13 -6.25
N LEU A 50 -11.39 -17.80 -6.33
CA LEU A 50 -10.87 -16.86 -7.31
C LEU A 50 -10.57 -17.59 -8.62
N THR A 51 -11.10 -17.06 -9.72
CA THR A 51 -11.02 -17.68 -11.04
C THR A 51 -9.98 -16.99 -11.93
N ASP A 52 -9.47 -17.76 -12.89
CA ASP A 52 -8.55 -17.32 -13.95
C ASP A 52 -9.29 -16.65 -15.12
N THR A 53 -10.51 -16.17 -14.90
CA THR A 53 -11.31 -15.49 -15.91
C THR A 53 -10.62 -14.18 -16.34
N PRO A 54 -10.29 -13.99 -17.63
CA PRO A 54 -9.72 -12.74 -18.11
C PRO A 54 -10.80 -11.65 -18.17
N PHE A 55 -10.40 -10.40 -18.00
CA PHE A 55 -11.31 -9.27 -18.22
C PHE A 55 -11.71 -9.13 -19.70
N SER A 56 -10.73 -9.28 -20.59
CA SER A 56 -10.92 -9.32 -22.05
C SER A 56 -9.83 -10.18 -22.69
N LYS A 57 -9.84 -10.29 -24.02
CA LYS A 57 -8.78 -10.98 -24.75
C LYS A 57 -7.42 -10.27 -24.64
N GLU A 58 -7.45 -8.96 -24.53
CA GLU A 58 -6.26 -8.08 -24.42
C GLU A 58 -5.78 -7.95 -22.98
N LEU A 59 -6.65 -8.22 -21.99
CA LEU A 59 -6.35 -8.11 -20.57
C LEU A 59 -6.50 -9.48 -19.90
N PRO A 60 -5.42 -10.29 -19.89
CA PRO A 60 -5.38 -11.58 -19.23
C PRO A 60 -5.56 -11.46 -17.70
N PRO A 61 -5.76 -12.57 -16.97
CA PRO A 61 -5.85 -12.54 -15.51
C PRO A 61 -4.60 -11.88 -14.91
N ALA A 62 -4.79 -10.82 -14.12
CA ALA A 62 -3.72 -10.19 -13.38
C ALA A 62 -3.34 -11.05 -12.17
N GLN A 63 -2.05 -11.27 -11.95
CA GLN A 63 -1.56 -11.98 -10.77
C GLN A 63 -1.54 -11.02 -9.58
N LEU A 64 -2.52 -11.16 -8.68
CA LEU A 64 -2.76 -10.23 -7.59
C LEU A 64 -2.88 -10.95 -6.24
N HIS A 65 -2.55 -10.21 -5.20
CA HIS A 65 -2.98 -10.44 -3.83
C HIS A 65 -3.60 -9.16 -3.26
N TRP A 66 -4.27 -9.23 -2.12
CA TRP A 66 -5.09 -8.11 -1.65
C TRP A 66 -4.91 -7.84 -0.16
N LEU A 67 -4.91 -6.56 0.19
CA LEU A 67 -5.06 -6.04 1.54
C LEU A 67 -6.52 -5.60 1.73
N ILE A 68 -7.17 -6.08 2.79
CA ILE A 68 -8.49 -5.65 3.25
C ILE A 68 -8.32 -5.11 4.66
N ALA A 69 -8.78 -3.90 4.91
CA ALA A 69 -8.63 -3.27 6.22
C ALA A 69 -9.88 -2.47 6.58
N ASP A 70 -10.14 -2.37 7.87
CA ASP A 70 -11.06 -1.43 8.47
C ASP A 70 -10.36 -0.66 9.61
N ARG A 71 -11.11 -0.06 10.53
CA ARG A 71 -10.55 0.70 11.66
C ARG A 71 -9.81 -0.19 12.65
N GLU A 72 -10.25 -1.43 12.82
CA GLU A 72 -9.82 -2.30 13.92
C GLU A 72 -8.74 -3.29 13.47
N GLU A 73 -8.83 -3.79 12.24
CA GLU A 73 -7.96 -4.87 11.77
C GLU A 73 -7.65 -4.80 10.27
N ALA A 74 -6.63 -5.55 9.88
CA ALA A 74 -6.26 -5.76 8.48
C ALA A 74 -5.98 -7.23 8.22
N ILE A 75 -6.33 -7.69 7.02
CA ILE A 75 -6.02 -9.03 6.53
C ILE A 75 -5.43 -8.98 5.13
N VAL A 76 -4.61 -9.97 4.83
CA VAL A 76 -4.07 -10.19 3.49
C VAL A 76 -4.68 -11.46 2.90
N VAL A 77 -5.09 -11.37 1.65
CA VAL A 77 -5.68 -12.49 0.89
C VAL A 77 -4.75 -12.83 -0.27
N GLU A 78 -4.28 -14.06 -0.31
CA GLU A 78 -3.37 -14.57 -1.34
C GLU A 78 -3.89 -15.86 -1.95
N ALA A 79 -3.89 -15.94 -3.29
CA ALA A 79 -4.12 -17.17 -4.03
C ALA A 79 -2.76 -17.85 -4.30
N VAL A 80 -2.50 -18.95 -3.63
CA VAL A 80 -1.27 -19.73 -3.75
C VAL A 80 -1.57 -21.17 -4.18
N LYS A 81 -0.52 -21.95 -4.42
CA LYS A 81 -0.66 -23.33 -4.89
C LYS A 81 -1.56 -24.18 -3.99
N GLU A 82 -1.54 -23.95 -2.70
CA GLU A 82 -2.31 -24.67 -1.68
C GLU A 82 -3.76 -24.18 -1.57
N GLY A 83 -4.13 -23.13 -2.32
CA GLY A 83 -5.46 -22.52 -2.31
C GLY A 83 -5.47 -21.07 -1.85
N LEU A 84 -6.65 -20.54 -1.58
CA LEU A 84 -6.81 -19.19 -1.05
C LEU A 84 -6.37 -19.16 0.42
N ARG A 85 -5.45 -18.25 0.74
CA ARG A 85 -4.96 -18.01 2.10
C ARG A 85 -5.42 -16.66 2.59
N VAL A 86 -5.78 -16.60 3.85
CA VAL A 86 -6.13 -15.36 4.57
C VAL A 86 -5.20 -15.24 5.76
N TYR A 87 -4.44 -14.17 5.82
CA TYR A 87 -3.47 -13.90 6.89
C TYR A 87 -3.92 -12.70 7.71
N GLU A 88 -3.66 -12.75 9.02
CA GLU A 88 -3.70 -11.55 9.87
C GLU A 88 -2.57 -10.63 9.46
N ASP A 89 -2.86 -9.34 9.31
CA ASP A 89 -1.83 -8.34 9.02
C ASP A 89 -1.56 -7.44 10.24
N PRO A 90 -0.59 -7.81 11.09
CA PRO A 90 -0.31 -7.08 12.32
C PRO A 90 0.39 -5.74 12.08
N VAL A 91 0.89 -5.51 10.87
CA VAL A 91 1.63 -4.29 10.51
C VAL A 91 0.82 -3.34 9.61
N GLY A 92 -0.23 -3.85 8.95
CA GLY A 92 -1.06 -3.11 8.00
C GLY A 92 -0.25 -2.62 6.80
N VAL A 93 0.61 -3.50 6.26
CA VAL A 93 1.48 -3.24 5.11
C VAL A 93 1.46 -4.44 4.18
N LEU A 94 1.26 -4.21 2.91
CA LEU A 94 1.41 -5.21 1.86
C LEU A 94 2.28 -4.64 0.74
N THR A 95 3.23 -5.42 0.24
CA THR A 95 4.05 -5.08 -0.94
C THR A 95 3.78 -6.07 -2.06
N ASN A 96 4.80 -6.75 -2.56
CA ASN A 96 4.67 -7.76 -3.62
C ASN A 96 5.18 -9.12 -3.09
N ASN A 97 5.94 -9.87 -3.88
CA ASN A 97 6.61 -11.12 -3.48
C ASN A 97 7.69 -10.91 -2.41
N PRO A 98 8.01 -11.88 -1.59
CA PRO A 98 7.44 -13.22 -1.47
C PRO A 98 6.06 -13.24 -0.80
N PRO A 99 5.46 -14.44 -0.51
CA PRO A 99 4.22 -14.56 0.25
C PRO A 99 4.24 -13.81 1.59
N PHE A 100 3.06 -13.41 2.03
CA PHE A 100 2.91 -12.49 3.16
C PHE A 100 3.49 -13.03 4.48
N ASP A 101 3.30 -14.31 4.77
CA ASP A 101 3.86 -14.95 5.97
C ASP A 101 5.39 -14.94 5.98
N GLU A 102 6.04 -15.08 4.82
CA GLU A 102 7.50 -14.93 4.67
C GLU A 102 7.93 -13.48 4.90
N GLN A 103 7.14 -12.50 4.43
CA GLN A 103 7.40 -11.07 4.67
C GLN A 103 7.38 -10.75 6.16
N VAL A 104 6.33 -11.21 6.86
CA VAL A 104 6.20 -11.02 8.31
C VAL A 104 7.30 -11.74 9.07
N PHE A 105 7.61 -13.00 8.69
CA PHE A 105 8.71 -13.75 9.30
C PHE A 105 10.05 -13.02 9.16
N ASN A 106 10.31 -12.41 8.02
CA ASN A 106 11.54 -11.67 7.77
C ASN A 106 11.73 -10.47 8.72
N LEU A 107 10.68 -9.90 9.29
CA LEU A 107 10.80 -8.80 10.27
C LEU A 107 11.62 -9.20 11.51
N ASN A 108 11.70 -10.52 11.83
CA ASN A 108 12.54 -11.00 12.92
C ASN A 108 14.03 -10.64 12.74
N ASN A 109 14.50 -10.50 11.51
CA ASN A 109 15.87 -10.12 11.23
C ASN A 109 16.14 -8.63 11.56
N PHE A 110 15.10 -7.85 11.77
CA PHE A 110 15.14 -6.41 11.97
C PHE A 110 14.70 -5.96 13.37
N MET A 111 14.60 -6.89 14.34
CA MET A 111 14.21 -6.58 15.73
C MET A 111 15.15 -5.59 16.43
N HIS A 112 16.35 -5.38 15.91
CA HIS A 112 17.32 -4.43 16.45
C HIS A 112 17.02 -2.98 16.05
N LEU A 113 16.16 -2.75 15.05
CA LEU A 113 15.79 -1.41 14.60
C LEU A 113 14.97 -0.68 15.65
N SER A 114 15.25 0.61 15.82
CA SER A 114 14.61 1.48 16.80
C SER A 114 14.55 2.93 16.30
N SER A 115 13.55 3.68 16.72
CA SER A 115 13.51 5.13 16.56
C SER A 115 14.42 5.86 17.57
N LYS A 116 14.95 5.14 18.57
CA LYS A 116 15.86 5.67 19.60
C LYS A 116 17.31 5.41 19.22
N ASP A 117 18.22 6.26 19.72
CA ASP A 117 19.65 6.05 19.56
C ASP A 117 20.09 4.72 20.18
N PRO A 118 21.03 3.98 19.55
CA PRO A 118 21.44 2.66 20.02
C PRO A 118 22.36 2.77 21.26
N GLU A 119 22.29 1.77 22.11
CA GLU A 119 23.29 1.53 23.15
C GLU A 119 24.48 0.76 22.59
N ASN A 120 25.68 0.99 23.15
CA ASN A 120 26.85 0.17 22.79
C ASN A 120 26.70 -1.26 23.32
N ARG A 121 26.26 -2.19 22.45
CA ARG A 121 26.18 -3.63 22.72
C ARG A 121 27.26 -4.43 21.98
N PHE A 122 28.15 -3.74 21.26
CA PHE A 122 29.18 -4.39 20.46
C PHE A 122 30.21 -5.13 21.33
N SER A 123 30.79 -4.43 22.30
CA SER A 123 31.69 -5.01 23.29
C SER A 123 31.87 -4.08 24.48
N PRO A 124 31.90 -4.58 25.72
CA PRO A 124 32.23 -3.77 26.89
C PRO A 124 33.70 -3.29 26.91
N ARG A 125 34.53 -3.86 26.04
CA ARG A 125 35.97 -3.49 25.93
C ARG A 125 36.20 -2.32 24.99
N LEU A 126 35.20 -1.87 24.25
CA LEU A 126 35.31 -0.82 23.26
C LEU A 126 34.28 0.26 23.54
N SER A 127 34.73 1.49 23.79
CA SER A 127 33.82 2.63 23.89
C SER A 127 33.42 3.09 22.49
N LEU A 128 32.15 2.92 22.17
CA LEU A 128 31.54 3.40 20.94
C LEU A 128 30.44 4.39 21.30
N GLU A 129 30.38 5.49 20.57
CA GLU A 129 29.43 6.59 20.80
C GLU A 129 28.54 6.82 19.59
N VAL A 130 27.33 7.33 19.87
CA VAL A 130 26.41 7.79 18.84
C VAL A 130 26.96 9.10 18.24
N TYR A 131 27.21 9.10 16.94
CA TYR A 131 27.75 10.27 16.22
C TYR A 131 26.69 11.02 15.40
N SER A 132 25.46 10.47 15.28
CA SER A 132 24.36 11.09 14.54
C SER A 132 23.02 10.62 15.06
N ARG A 133 21.98 11.46 14.94
CA ARG A 133 20.58 11.04 15.19
C ARG A 133 20.12 10.05 14.13
N GLY A 134 19.17 9.17 14.50
CA GLY A 134 18.63 8.15 13.61
C GLY A 134 19.46 6.87 13.51
N MET A 135 20.56 6.75 14.27
CA MET A 135 21.40 5.55 14.26
C MET A 135 20.69 4.29 14.78
N GLY A 136 19.58 4.42 15.50
CA GLY A 136 18.75 3.28 15.87
C GLY A 136 18.15 2.54 14.67
N ALA A 137 18.06 3.19 13.52
CA ALA A 137 17.59 2.58 12.27
C ALA A 137 18.74 2.08 11.36
N LEU A 138 19.96 1.94 11.88
CA LEU A 138 21.07 1.37 11.11
C LEU A 138 20.75 -0.06 10.69
N GLY A 139 20.82 -0.33 9.38
CA GLY A 139 20.43 -1.60 8.78
C GLY A 139 19.00 -1.62 8.23
N LEU A 140 18.23 -0.53 8.36
CA LEU A 140 16.95 -0.40 7.66
C LEU A 140 17.21 -0.48 6.15
N PRO A 141 16.56 -1.44 5.42
CA PRO A 141 16.84 -1.63 4.00
C PRO A 141 16.50 -0.40 3.16
N GLY A 142 17.39 -0.01 2.26
CA GLY A 142 17.22 1.18 1.40
C GLY A 142 16.91 0.86 -0.06
N ASP A 143 17.05 -0.41 -0.50
CA ASP A 143 16.77 -0.81 -1.87
C ASP A 143 15.27 -0.88 -2.19
N LEU A 144 14.94 -1.00 -3.47
CA LEU A 144 13.56 -0.94 -3.97
C LEU A 144 12.87 -2.30 -4.09
N SER A 145 13.51 -3.39 -3.64
CA SER A 145 12.88 -4.71 -3.65
C SER A 145 11.63 -4.74 -2.77
N SER A 146 10.72 -5.63 -3.09
CA SER A 146 9.47 -5.79 -2.35
C SER A 146 9.70 -6.04 -0.86
N GLN A 147 10.64 -6.91 -0.53
CA GLN A 147 10.94 -7.26 0.86
C GLN A 147 11.55 -6.08 1.63
N SER A 148 12.46 -5.34 1.01
CA SER A 148 13.05 -4.14 1.61
C SER A 148 12.03 -3.03 1.81
N ARG A 149 11.12 -2.83 0.84
CA ARG A 149 10.00 -1.90 0.97
C ARG A 149 9.03 -2.32 2.07
N PHE A 150 8.75 -3.62 2.23
CA PHE A 150 7.92 -4.15 3.31
C PHE A 150 8.49 -3.80 4.69
N VAL A 151 9.78 -4.12 4.92
CA VAL A 151 10.48 -3.81 6.18
C VAL A 151 10.47 -2.30 6.45
N ARG A 152 10.82 -1.50 5.44
CA ARG A 152 10.90 -0.03 5.57
C ARG A 152 9.54 0.60 5.84
N ALA A 153 8.50 0.23 5.08
CA ALA A 153 7.14 0.72 5.29
C ALA A 153 6.60 0.33 6.67
N SER A 154 6.84 -0.92 7.10
CA SER A 154 6.45 -1.40 8.43
C SER A 154 7.12 -0.61 9.54
N PHE A 155 8.45 -0.42 9.45
CA PHE A 155 9.21 0.35 10.44
C PHE A 155 8.73 1.80 10.49
N VAL A 156 8.61 2.46 9.35
CA VAL A 156 8.19 3.87 9.28
C VAL A 156 6.76 4.02 9.81
N LYS A 157 5.81 3.19 9.35
CA LYS A 157 4.42 3.24 9.79
C LYS A 157 4.28 3.05 11.31
N LEU A 158 4.93 2.02 11.87
CA LEU A 158 4.79 1.68 13.29
C LEU A 158 5.51 2.65 14.24
N ASN A 159 6.47 3.43 13.75
CA ASN A 159 7.20 4.42 14.56
C ASN A 159 6.81 5.87 14.24
N SER A 160 6.00 6.11 13.21
CA SER A 160 5.52 7.44 12.87
C SER A 160 4.50 7.95 13.89
N VAL A 161 4.50 9.26 14.09
CA VAL A 161 3.52 9.96 14.93
C VAL A 161 2.72 10.90 14.04
N SER A 162 1.41 10.79 14.10
CA SER A 162 0.46 11.68 13.44
C SER A 162 -0.15 12.64 14.45
N GLY A 163 -0.59 13.81 13.99
CA GLY A 163 -1.52 14.65 14.73
C GLY A 163 -2.94 14.09 14.70
N GLU A 164 -3.84 14.74 15.47
CA GLU A 164 -5.25 14.30 15.60
C GLU A 164 -6.13 14.79 14.42
N GLY A 165 -5.68 15.82 13.71
CA GLY A 165 -6.40 16.42 12.59
C GLY A 165 -6.30 15.60 11.31
N GLU A 166 -7.36 15.66 10.48
CA GLU A 166 -7.37 14.98 9.18
C GLU A 166 -6.21 15.40 8.29
N GLN A 167 -5.96 16.70 8.19
CA GLN A 167 -4.88 17.22 7.36
C GLN A 167 -3.51 16.69 7.82
N GLU A 168 -3.28 16.60 9.13
CA GLU A 168 -2.04 16.06 9.70
C GLU A 168 -1.92 14.55 9.42
N SER A 169 -3.02 13.79 9.61
CA SER A 169 -3.05 12.36 9.32
C SER A 169 -2.82 12.06 7.84
N VAL A 170 -3.48 12.77 6.94
CA VAL A 170 -3.29 12.62 5.49
C VAL A 170 -1.86 12.96 5.10
N ASN A 171 -1.32 14.08 5.60
CA ASN A 171 0.06 14.46 5.34
C ASN A 171 1.05 13.38 5.84
N GLN A 172 0.87 12.88 7.07
CA GLN A 172 1.72 11.81 7.63
C GLN A 172 1.62 10.52 6.81
N PHE A 173 0.44 10.18 6.30
CA PHE A 173 0.26 9.01 5.44
C PHE A 173 1.10 9.11 4.16
N PHE A 174 1.11 10.28 3.50
CA PHE A 174 1.96 10.48 2.33
C PHE A 174 3.46 10.43 2.67
N HIS A 175 3.89 10.90 3.83
CA HIS A 175 5.27 10.73 4.29
C HIS A 175 5.65 9.25 4.51
N ILE A 176 4.73 8.45 5.06
CA ILE A 176 4.97 7.00 5.23
C ILE A 176 5.17 6.35 3.86
N LEU A 177 4.26 6.57 2.91
CA LEU A 177 4.37 5.99 1.56
C LEU A 177 5.54 6.56 0.75
N GLY A 178 5.87 7.84 0.93
CA GLY A 178 7.07 8.45 0.34
C GLY A 178 8.37 7.75 0.72
N SER A 179 8.41 7.07 1.88
CA SER A 179 9.58 6.28 2.28
C SER A 179 9.87 5.07 1.39
N VAL A 180 8.89 4.61 0.61
CA VAL A 180 8.99 3.46 -0.30
C VAL A 180 8.73 3.82 -1.77
N GLU A 181 8.73 5.10 -2.07
CA GLU A 181 8.57 5.62 -3.42
C GLU A 181 9.70 5.18 -4.35
N GLN A 182 9.35 4.86 -5.60
CA GLN A 182 10.30 4.42 -6.62
C GLN A 182 10.55 5.57 -7.62
N GLN A 183 11.80 6.01 -7.69
CA GLN A 183 12.22 7.11 -8.55
C GLN A 183 12.60 6.61 -9.95
N ARG A 184 12.31 7.40 -10.97
CA ARG A 184 12.67 7.11 -12.36
C ARG A 184 14.19 6.91 -12.50
N GLY A 185 14.57 5.80 -13.11
CA GLY A 185 15.96 5.43 -13.35
C GLY A 185 16.57 4.53 -12.27
N CYS A 186 15.90 4.36 -11.11
CA CYS A 186 16.42 3.52 -10.02
C CYS A 186 16.01 2.04 -10.13
N CYS A 187 15.02 1.70 -10.96
CA CYS A 187 14.61 0.33 -11.26
C CYS A 187 14.40 0.17 -12.77
N ASP A 188 15.38 -0.41 -13.44
CA ASP A 188 15.34 -0.69 -14.88
C ASP A 188 14.56 -1.99 -15.12
N VAL A 189 13.52 -1.92 -15.94
CA VAL A 189 12.70 -3.07 -16.38
C VAL A 189 12.99 -3.49 -17.82
N GLY A 190 14.06 -2.98 -18.40
CA GLY A 190 14.51 -3.27 -19.75
C GLY A 190 13.91 -2.34 -20.83
N ASN A 191 14.48 -2.37 -22.01
CA ASN A 191 14.06 -1.57 -23.18
C ASN A 191 13.97 -0.04 -22.92
N GLY A 192 14.77 0.48 -21.99
CA GLY A 192 14.76 1.90 -21.61
C GLY A 192 13.56 2.32 -20.76
N ALA A 193 12.77 1.37 -20.25
CA ALA A 193 11.67 1.61 -19.34
C ALA A 193 12.13 1.47 -17.88
N HIS A 194 11.49 2.20 -16.98
CA HIS A 194 11.78 2.18 -15.55
C HIS A 194 10.50 1.97 -14.75
N GLU A 195 10.59 1.21 -13.68
CA GLU A 195 9.53 1.15 -12.68
C GLU A 195 9.55 2.43 -11.84
N ILE A 196 8.38 3.04 -11.67
CA ILE A 196 8.19 4.27 -10.89
C ILE A 196 6.91 4.18 -10.07
N THR A 197 6.81 4.95 -9.01
CA THR A 197 5.56 5.18 -8.30
C THR A 197 4.68 6.12 -9.13
N ILE A 198 3.80 5.57 -9.95
CA ILE A 198 2.96 6.36 -10.88
C ILE A 198 2.06 7.33 -10.12
N TYR A 199 1.47 6.88 -9.01
CA TYR A 199 0.69 7.69 -8.09
C TYR A 199 0.72 7.09 -6.69
N THR A 200 0.46 7.92 -5.69
CA THR A 200 0.22 7.51 -4.30
C THR A 200 -1.18 7.96 -3.91
N SER A 201 -1.95 7.10 -3.25
CA SER A 201 -3.31 7.44 -2.82
C SER A 201 -3.57 7.11 -1.36
N CYS A 202 -4.47 7.88 -0.77
CA CYS A 202 -4.94 7.76 0.60
C CYS A 202 -6.47 7.85 0.61
N CYS A 203 -7.13 6.89 1.27
CA CYS A 203 -8.58 6.94 1.47
C CYS A 203 -8.89 7.29 2.92
N ASN A 204 -9.57 8.42 3.16
CA ASN A 204 -10.23 8.68 4.43
C ASN A 204 -11.63 8.03 4.38
N ALA A 205 -11.73 6.81 4.90
CA ALA A 205 -12.97 6.03 4.84
C ALA A 205 -14.08 6.61 5.73
N ASP A 206 -13.72 7.31 6.82
CA ASP A 206 -14.70 7.94 7.71
C ASP A 206 -15.42 9.12 7.04
N ARG A 207 -14.71 9.83 6.14
CA ARG A 207 -15.24 11.00 5.44
C ARG A 207 -15.57 10.76 3.97
N GLY A 208 -15.22 9.60 3.44
CA GLY A 208 -15.44 9.30 2.02
C GLY A 208 -14.58 10.15 1.09
N ILE A 209 -13.36 10.51 1.49
CA ILE A 209 -12.48 11.34 0.68
C ILE A 209 -11.31 10.51 0.17
N TYR A 210 -11.08 10.56 -1.13
CA TYR A 210 -9.93 9.96 -1.80
C TYR A 210 -8.90 11.04 -2.10
N TYR A 211 -7.71 10.91 -1.52
CA TYR A 211 -6.58 11.80 -1.76
C TYR A 211 -5.54 11.11 -2.63
N TYR A 212 -4.83 11.87 -3.47
CA TYR A 212 -3.74 11.33 -4.26
C TYR A 212 -2.69 12.37 -4.61
N THR A 213 -1.49 11.89 -4.93
CA THR A 213 -0.43 12.58 -5.67
C THR A 213 -0.07 11.74 -6.88
N THR A 214 0.53 12.34 -7.90
CA THR A 214 1.10 11.61 -9.03
C THR A 214 2.61 11.81 -9.11
N TYR A 215 3.31 11.01 -9.89
CA TYR A 215 4.76 11.19 -10.10
C TYR A 215 5.10 12.58 -10.66
N GLU A 216 4.22 13.14 -11.47
CA GLU A 216 4.41 14.44 -12.13
C GLU A 216 3.78 15.61 -11.34
N ASN A 217 3.07 15.34 -10.24
CA ASN A 217 2.45 16.35 -9.39
C ASN A 217 2.46 15.94 -7.92
N HIS A 218 3.25 16.65 -7.11
CA HIS A 218 3.38 16.40 -5.66
C HIS A 218 2.27 17.07 -4.83
N GLN A 219 1.42 17.91 -5.44
CA GLN A 219 0.30 18.52 -4.75
C GLN A 219 -0.73 17.45 -4.39
N ILE A 220 -1.03 17.30 -3.10
CA ILE A 220 -2.11 16.42 -2.65
C ILE A 220 -3.43 16.95 -3.20
N THR A 221 -4.10 16.13 -3.98
CA THR A 221 -5.42 16.42 -4.58
C THR A 221 -6.45 15.50 -3.94
N GLY A 222 -7.62 16.02 -3.59
CA GLY A 222 -8.70 15.27 -2.94
C GLY A 222 -9.97 15.24 -3.79
N VAL A 223 -10.69 14.11 -3.73
CA VAL A 223 -12.05 13.95 -4.27
C VAL A 223 -12.96 13.52 -3.12
N ASP A 224 -13.92 14.37 -2.77
CA ASP A 224 -14.93 14.08 -1.76
C ASP A 224 -16.14 13.42 -2.43
N MET A 225 -16.41 12.16 -2.11
CA MET A 225 -17.54 11.42 -2.68
C MET A 225 -18.90 12.06 -2.30
N HIS A 226 -18.99 12.71 -1.15
CA HIS A 226 -20.23 13.36 -0.72
C HIS A 226 -20.50 14.71 -1.40
N GLY A 227 -19.55 15.21 -2.18
CA GLY A 227 -19.74 16.33 -3.10
C GLY A 227 -20.55 15.97 -4.34
N GLU A 228 -20.81 14.67 -4.57
CA GLU A 228 -21.48 14.14 -5.74
C GLU A 228 -22.83 13.49 -5.40
N ASP A 229 -23.69 13.34 -6.42
CA ASP A 229 -24.93 12.57 -6.30
C ASP A 229 -24.60 11.07 -6.36
N LEU A 230 -24.50 10.44 -5.19
CA LEU A 230 -24.13 9.02 -5.05
C LEU A 230 -25.20 8.07 -5.60
N ASP A 231 -26.46 8.51 -5.71
CA ASP A 231 -27.56 7.76 -6.32
C ASP A 231 -27.71 8.07 -7.83
N GLY A 232 -26.85 8.93 -8.34
CA GLY A 232 -26.83 9.39 -9.72
C GLY A 232 -26.55 8.25 -10.70
N ARG A 233 -27.23 8.26 -11.85
CA ARG A 233 -27.05 7.24 -12.90
C ARG A 233 -25.86 7.53 -13.84
N ARG A 234 -25.19 8.65 -13.69
CA ARG A 234 -24.06 9.06 -14.53
C ARG A 234 -22.75 8.78 -13.79
N LEU A 235 -21.81 8.19 -14.52
CA LEU A 235 -20.44 8.10 -14.05
C LEU A 235 -19.82 9.50 -14.04
N VAL A 236 -19.28 9.92 -12.89
CA VAL A 236 -18.50 11.14 -12.75
C VAL A 236 -17.03 10.78 -12.87
N SER A 237 -16.29 11.47 -13.74
CA SER A 237 -14.88 11.22 -13.99
C SER A 237 -14.06 12.49 -13.70
N TYR A 238 -12.96 12.31 -13.00
CA TYR A 238 -11.99 13.35 -12.70
C TYR A 238 -10.68 13.03 -13.43
N PRO A 239 -10.16 13.95 -14.27
CA PRO A 239 -8.84 13.77 -14.85
C PRO A 239 -7.78 13.84 -13.74
N LEU A 240 -6.76 12.98 -13.82
CA LEU A 240 -5.63 13.04 -12.91
C LEU A 240 -4.91 14.38 -13.03
N ALA A 241 -4.58 14.98 -11.88
CA ALA A 241 -3.69 16.14 -11.83
C ALA A 241 -2.26 15.67 -12.11
N ALA A 242 -1.80 15.87 -13.36
CA ALA A 242 -0.51 15.39 -13.85
C ALA A 242 0.51 16.51 -14.11
N GLU A 243 0.14 17.76 -13.88
CA GLU A 243 1.06 18.89 -14.04
C GLU A 243 1.54 19.40 -12.68
N GLU A 244 2.88 19.47 -12.50
CA GLU A 244 3.47 19.99 -11.28
C GLU A 244 3.07 21.44 -11.00
N GLN A 245 2.64 21.71 -9.80
CA GLN A 245 2.22 23.05 -9.36
C GLN A 245 3.27 23.67 -8.46
N ILE A 246 4.19 24.41 -9.07
CA ILE A 246 5.24 25.13 -8.34
C ILE A 246 4.72 26.50 -7.93
N ARG A 247 4.46 26.67 -6.63
CA ARG A 247 4.03 27.95 -6.06
C ARG A 247 5.24 28.88 -5.88
N MET A 248 5.30 29.94 -6.68
CA MET A 248 6.32 30.98 -6.56
C MET A 248 5.94 32.00 -5.48
N GLN A 249 6.48 31.86 -4.29
CA GLN A 249 6.12 32.67 -3.11
C GLN A 249 6.37 34.18 -3.28
N ASN A 250 7.40 34.57 -4.00
CA ASN A 250 7.74 35.98 -4.25
C ASN A 250 6.82 36.69 -5.27
N ARG A 251 6.00 35.94 -6.00
CA ARG A 251 5.02 36.52 -6.96
C ARG A 251 3.65 36.79 -6.35
N MET A 252 3.41 36.36 -5.11
CA MET A 252 2.13 36.52 -4.42
C MET A 252 1.92 37.92 -3.83
N HIS A 253 2.92 38.79 -3.89
CA HIS A 253 2.84 40.17 -3.39
C HIS A 253 2.48 41.20 -4.47
N LEU A 254 2.07 40.76 -5.67
CA LEU A 254 1.81 41.64 -6.81
C LEU A 254 0.31 41.85 -7.13
N GLU A 255 -0.60 41.39 -6.25
CA GLU A 255 -2.00 41.84 -6.35
C GLU A 255 -2.23 42.96 -5.32
N PRO A 256 -2.64 44.13 -5.77
CA PRO A 256 -2.91 45.31 -4.91
C PRO A 256 -4.16 45.13 -4.06
#